data_731aa0ac50487a228837be85a6393b62
#
_entry.id   731aa0ac50487a228837be85a6393b62
#
_cell.length_a   1.000
_cell.length_b   1.000
_cell.length_c   1.000
_cell.angle_alpha   90.00
_cell.angle_beta   90.00
_cell.angle_gamma   90.00
#
_symmetry.space_group_name_H-M   'P 1'
#
loop_
_entity.id
_entity.type
_entity.pdbx_description
1 polymer ?
#
loop_
_entity_poly.entity_id
_entity_poly.type
_entity_poly.pdbx_seq_one_letter_code
_entity_poly.pdbx_strand_id
1 'polypeptide(L)'
;IPDWLKLTAEGRLKEAYEISQSTNNMPEVCGRICPQDRLCEGNCVIEQSGHGTVTIGSVEKYISDTAWEKGWVKPIKVKKELKQSVGIIGAGPAGMACAEELRKSGYQVTIYDRYDRPGGLLIYGIPNFKLEKFVVERRTKLLRDSGIKFVQNFEVGKDKTLYELKNRHDAILIATGVYKARAIDIPGHDLNNIFPAMEFLTASNKK
;
A
#
# COMPACT_ATOMS: atom_id res chain seq x y z
N ILE A 1 -15.80 8.31 6.42
CA ILE A 1 -15.46 7.93 7.81
C ILE A 1 -16.72 7.81 8.66
N PRO A 2 -17.62 8.80 8.78
CA PRO A 2 -18.78 8.70 9.65
C PRO A 2 -19.65 7.47 9.41
N ASP A 3 -19.84 7.08 8.15
CA ASP A 3 -20.74 5.97 7.79
C ASP A 3 -20.23 4.63 8.33
N TRP A 4 -18.95 4.30 8.11
CA TRP A 4 -18.42 3.05 8.63
C TRP A 4 -18.19 3.08 10.15
N LEU A 5 -17.96 4.26 10.78
CA LEU A 5 -17.96 4.38 12.24
C LEU A 5 -19.36 4.07 12.81
N LYS A 6 -20.41 4.61 12.21
CA LYS A 6 -21.80 4.32 12.60
C LYS A 6 -22.09 2.81 12.50
N LEU A 7 -21.80 2.21 11.36
CA LEU A 7 -21.99 0.78 11.13
C LEU A 7 -21.22 -0.08 12.14
N THR A 8 -20.00 0.35 12.49
CA THR A 8 -19.19 -0.33 13.51
C THR A 8 -19.85 -0.27 14.87
N ALA A 9 -20.37 0.89 15.29
CA ALA A 9 -21.10 1.07 16.54
C ALA A 9 -22.40 0.23 16.60
N GLU A 10 -23.03 0.02 15.44
CA GLU A 10 -24.22 -0.84 15.29
C GLU A 10 -23.89 -2.35 15.21
N GLY A 11 -22.60 -2.74 15.26
CA GLY A 11 -22.17 -4.13 15.11
C GLY A 11 -22.21 -4.67 13.67
N ARG A 12 -22.49 -3.85 12.68
CA ARG A 12 -22.59 -4.19 11.25
C ARG A 12 -21.22 -4.16 10.57
N LEU A 13 -20.28 -4.93 11.09
CA LEU A 13 -18.86 -4.86 10.70
C LEU A 13 -18.61 -5.20 9.23
N LYS A 14 -19.38 -6.11 8.64
CA LYS A 14 -19.23 -6.45 7.22
C LYS A 14 -19.56 -5.26 6.32
N GLU A 15 -20.64 -4.57 6.61
CA GLU A 15 -21.04 -3.37 5.86
C GLU A 15 -20.06 -2.21 6.11
N ALA A 16 -19.58 -2.06 7.34
CA ALA A 16 -18.52 -1.11 7.65
C ALA A 16 -17.26 -1.36 6.81
N TYR A 17 -16.86 -2.63 6.66
CA TYR A 17 -15.75 -3.02 5.80
C TYR A 17 -16.02 -2.67 4.33
N GLU A 18 -17.17 -3.02 3.79
CA GLU A 18 -17.54 -2.74 2.39
C GLU A 18 -17.48 -1.24 2.07
N ILE A 19 -17.96 -0.39 2.98
CA ILE A 19 -17.90 1.07 2.83
C ILE A 19 -16.45 1.57 2.96
N SER A 20 -15.68 1.12 3.94
CA SER A 20 -14.29 1.56 4.10
C SER A 20 -13.43 1.21 2.88
N GLN A 21 -13.65 0.04 2.28
CA GLN A 21 -12.97 -0.43 1.07
C GLN A 21 -13.42 0.29 -0.21
N SER A 22 -14.57 0.92 -0.22
CA SER A 22 -15.09 1.59 -1.43
C SER A 22 -14.23 2.78 -1.89
N THR A 23 -13.49 3.38 -0.96
CA THR A 23 -12.64 4.56 -1.22
C THR A 23 -11.19 4.40 -0.77
N ASN A 24 -10.84 3.28 -0.15
CA ASN A 24 -9.48 3.01 0.32
C ASN A 24 -9.08 1.56 0.01
N ASN A 25 -8.07 1.38 -0.84
CA ASN A 25 -7.57 0.05 -1.23
C ASN A 25 -6.84 -0.71 -0.10
N MET A 26 -6.31 0.02 0.89
CA MET A 26 -5.44 -0.55 1.94
C MET A 26 -5.78 -0.03 3.34
N PRO A 27 -7.03 -0.18 3.81
CA PRO A 27 -7.43 0.34 5.12
C PRO A 27 -6.63 -0.32 6.26
N GLU A 28 -6.23 -1.59 6.13
CA GLU A 28 -5.37 -2.27 7.10
C GLU A 28 -3.98 -1.64 7.24
N VAL A 29 -3.48 -1.01 6.18
CA VAL A 29 -2.20 -0.27 6.20
C VAL A 29 -2.44 1.12 6.79
N CYS A 30 -3.44 1.84 6.31
CA CYS A 30 -3.77 3.19 6.78
C CYS A 30 -4.06 3.21 8.28
N GLY A 31 -4.85 2.27 8.79
CA GLY A 31 -5.16 2.16 10.21
C GLY A 31 -3.95 1.86 11.13
N ARG A 32 -2.80 1.47 10.53
CA ARG A 32 -1.55 1.19 11.27
C ARG A 32 -0.50 2.29 11.17
N ILE A 33 -0.34 2.91 9.99
CA ILE A 33 0.85 3.74 9.73
C ILE A 33 0.58 5.20 9.40
N CYS A 34 -0.66 5.60 9.11
CA CYS A 34 -0.98 7.02 8.96
C CYS A 34 -0.62 7.80 10.24
N PRO A 35 -0.07 9.00 10.13
CA PRO A 35 0.16 9.88 11.28
C PRO A 35 -1.17 10.48 11.75
N GLN A 36 -1.98 9.67 12.43
CA GLN A 36 -3.37 9.95 12.79
C GLN A 36 -3.47 11.16 13.71
N ASP A 37 -2.49 11.35 14.61
CA ASP A 37 -2.32 12.50 15.49
C ASP A 37 -2.22 13.85 14.75
N ARG A 38 -1.77 13.83 13.50
CA ARG A 38 -1.64 15.01 12.62
C ARG A 38 -2.72 15.09 11.55
N LEU A 39 -3.48 14.03 11.34
CA LEU A 39 -4.49 13.91 10.30
C LEU A 39 -5.89 13.82 10.90
N CYS A 40 -6.52 12.64 10.82
CA CYS A 40 -7.92 12.48 11.18
C CYS A 40 -8.20 12.66 12.68
N GLU A 41 -7.33 12.14 13.55
CA GLU A 41 -7.50 12.22 15.00
C GLU A 41 -7.12 13.62 15.51
N GLY A 42 -6.00 14.18 15.06
CA GLY A 42 -5.57 15.53 15.45
C GLY A 42 -6.47 16.67 14.96
N ASN A 43 -7.34 16.41 14.00
CA ASN A 43 -8.35 17.38 13.51
C ASN A 43 -9.79 16.94 13.81
N CYS A 44 -9.97 16.09 14.82
CA CYS A 44 -11.28 15.56 15.17
C CYS A 44 -12.17 16.66 15.76
N VAL A 45 -13.32 16.90 15.13
CA VAL A 45 -14.29 17.92 15.61
C VAL A 45 -14.93 17.51 16.94
N ILE A 46 -15.00 16.23 17.26
CA ILE A 46 -15.50 15.71 18.54
C ILE A 46 -14.54 16.12 19.66
N GLU A 47 -13.22 16.04 19.44
CA GLU A 47 -12.21 16.55 20.38
C GLU A 47 -12.39 18.05 20.63
N GLN A 48 -12.58 18.82 19.56
CA GLN A 48 -12.80 20.27 19.67
C GLN A 48 -14.06 20.64 20.46
N SER A 49 -15.05 19.73 20.51
CA SER A 49 -16.27 19.89 21.31
C SER A 49 -16.13 19.38 22.76
N GLY A 50 -14.95 18.92 23.17
CA GLY A 50 -14.64 18.44 24.53
C GLY A 50 -15.12 17.03 24.85
N HIS A 51 -15.44 16.23 23.83
CA HIS A 51 -15.95 14.85 24.01
C HIS A 51 -14.88 13.77 23.76
N GLY A 52 -13.63 14.16 23.57
CA GLY A 52 -12.50 13.26 23.27
C GLY A 52 -12.36 12.89 21.80
N THR A 53 -11.15 12.52 21.41
CA THR A 53 -10.82 12.15 20.04
C THR A 53 -11.38 10.77 19.67
N VAL A 54 -12.00 10.66 18.51
CA VAL A 54 -12.37 9.35 17.94
C VAL A 54 -11.11 8.69 17.38
N THR A 55 -10.76 7.50 17.89
CA THR A 55 -9.58 6.71 17.46
C THR A 55 -9.83 6.04 16.10
N ILE A 56 -9.93 6.85 15.07
CA ILE A 56 -10.37 6.46 13.71
C ILE A 56 -9.48 5.36 13.15
N GLY A 57 -8.15 5.50 13.28
CA GLY A 57 -7.22 4.50 12.77
C GLY A 57 -7.32 3.15 13.46
N SER A 58 -7.53 3.12 14.77
CA SER A 58 -7.73 1.86 15.51
C SER A 58 -9.02 1.18 15.09
N VAL A 59 -10.09 1.94 14.83
CA VAL A 59 -11.37 1.39 14.34
C VAL A 59 -11.20 0.87 12.91
N GLU A 60 -10.53 1.60 12.02
CA GLU A 60 -10.24 1.16 10.65
C GLU A 60 -9.41 -0.14 10.63
N LYS A 61 -8.39 -0.23 11.49
CA LYS A 61 -7.61 -1.45 11.70
C LYS A 61 -8.49 -2.61 12.14
N TYR A 62 -9.34 -2.39 13.16
CA TYR A 62 -10.24 -3.41 13.70
C TYR A 62 -11.20 -3.95 12.63
N ILE A 63 -11.86 -3.07 11.87
CA ILE A 63 -12.76 -3.45 10.77
C ILE A 63 -12.02 -4.31 9.75
N SER A 64 -10.83 -3.84 9.33
CA SER A 64 -10.03 -4.49 8.29
C SER A 64 -9.52 -5.85 8.73
N ASP A 65 -8.97 -5.97 9.94
CA ASP A 65 -8.46 -7.24 10.47
C ASP A 65 -9.60 -8.25 10.65
N THR A 66 -10.75 -7.82 11.19
CA THR A 66 -11.95 -8.65 11.27
C THR A 66 -12.40 -9.15 9.91
N ALA A 67 -12.33 -8.30 8.88
CA ALA A 67 -12.71 -8.70 7.51
C ALA A 67 -11.78 -9.79 6.94
N TRP A 68 -10.49 -9.70 7.22
CA TRP A 68 -9.52 -10.74 6.85
C TRP A 68 -9.77 -12.05 7.61
N GLU A 69 -9.95 -11.99 8.94
CA GLU A 69 -10.22 -13.15 9.80
C GLU A 69 -11.51 -13.87 9.41
N LYS A 70 -12.56 -13.13 9.13
CA LYS A 70 -13.85 -13.68 8.69
C LYS A 70 -13.86 -14.09 7.20
N GLY A 71 -12.77 -13.89 6.48
CA GLY A 71 -12.66 -14.23 5.07
C GLY A 71 -13.62 -13.44 4.16
N TRP A 72 -13.98 -12.23 4.53
CA TRP A 72 -14.79 -11.34 3.68
C TRP A 72 -13.96 -10.74 2.56
N VAL A 73 -12.66 -10.54 2.79
CA VAL A 73 -11.73 -10.07 1.77
C VAL A 73 -11.54 -11.16 0.71
N LYS A 74 -11.95 -10.90 -0.52
CA LYS A 74 -11.93 -11.87 -1.62
C LYS A 74 -11.16 -11.32 -2.82
N PRO A 75 -10.51 -12.18 -3.62
CA PRO A 75 -9.92 -11.77 -4.88
C PRO A 75 -10.96 -11.11 -5.80
N ILE A 76 -10.48 -10.15 -6.58
CA ILE A 76 -11.30 -9.42 -7.54
C ILE A 76 -11.83 -10.39 -8.60
N LYS A 77 -13.14 -10.41 -8.76
CA LYS A 77 -13.81 -11.10 -9.85
C LYS A 77 -14.20 -10.08 -10.92
N VAL A 78 -13.50 -10.13 -12.02
CA VAL A 78 -13.73 -9.22 -13.14
C VAL A 78 -14.99 -9.62 -13.89
N LYS A 79 -15.90 -8.67 -14.14
CA LYS A 79 -17.13 -8.92 -14.89
C LYS A 79 -16.84 -9.17 -16.37
N LYS A 80 -15.86 -8.46 -16.94
CA LYS A 80 -15.45 -8.55 -18.34
C LYS A 80 -13.97 -8.29 -18.46
N GLU A 81 -13.22 -9.25 -19.00
CA GLU A 81 -11.80 -9.07 -19.32
C GLU A 81 -11.66 -8.15 -20.54
N LEU A 82 -10.82 -7.14 -20.38
CA LEU A 82 -10.40 -6.25 -21.46
C LEU A 82 -9.13 -6.80 -22.13
N LYS A 83 -8.93 -6.48 -23.40
CA LYS A 83 -7.72 -6.88 -24.13
C LYS A 83 -6.53 -5.97 -23.78
N GLN A 84 -6.83 -4.74 -23.35
CA GLN A 84 -5.83 -3.74 -23.03
C GLN A 84 -5.05 -4.14 -21.77
N SER A 85 -3.76 -3.86 -21.81
CA SER A 85 -2.82 -4.14 -20.74
C SER A 85 -2.14 -2.87 -20.22
N VAL A 86 -1.90 -2.84 -18.91
CA VAL A 86 -1.17 -1.75 -18.25
C VAL A 86 0.06 -2.31 -17.56
N GLY A 87 1.22 -1.73 -17.85
CA GLY A 87 2.46 -1.97 -17.12
C GLY A 87 2.62 -0.94 -16.01
N ILE A 88 2.94 -1.38 -14.81
CA ILE A 88 3.21 -0.50 -13.66
C ILE A 88 4.65 -0.71 -13.22
N ILE A 89 5.42 0.37 -13.10
CA ILE A 89 6.81 0.32 -12.65
C ILE A 89 6.85 0.76 -11.18
N GLY A 90 7.05 -0.20 -10.29
CA GLY A 90 7.06 -0.06 -8.83
C GLY A 90 5.89 -0.76 -8.15
N ALA A 91 6.20 -1.72 -7.29
CA ALA A 91 5.25 -2.49 -6.48
C ALA A 91 5.02 -1.87 -5.09
N GLY A 92 5.22 -0.57 -4.94
CA GLY A 92 4.87 0.17 -3.73
C GLY A 92 3.36 0.40 -3.59
N PRO A 93 2.91 1.07 -2.52
CA PRO A 93 1.47 1.30 -2.28
C PRO A 93 0.76 1.97 -3.44
N ALA A 94 1.38 2.96 -4.09
CA ALA A 94 0.79 3.65 -5.24
C ALA A 94 0.57 2.70 -6.43
N GLY A 95 1.58 1.89 -6.78
CA GLY A 95 1.47 0.92 -7.86
C GLY A 95 0.46 -0.17 -7.57
N MET A 96 0.42 -0.68 -6.34
CA MET A 96 -0.54 -1.72 -5.95
C MET A 96 -1.99 -1.19 -5.92
N ALA A 97 -2.22 0.02 -5.42
CA ALA A 97 -3.56 0.63 -5.42
C ALA A 97 -4.07 0.86 -6.85
N CYS A 98 -3.23 1.43 -7.73
CA CYS A 98 -3.60 1.60 -9.12
C CYS A 98 -3.86 0.25 -9.82
N ALA A 99 -3.03 -0.76 -9.56
CA ALA A 99 -3.22 -2.10 -10.11
C ALA A 99 -4.56 -2.72 -9.70
N GLU A 100 -4.97 -2.52 -8.45
CA GLU A 100 -6.26 -2.99 -7.95
C GLU A 100 -7.43 -2.34 -8.70
N GLU A 101 -7.44 -1.02 -8.85
CA GLU A 101 -8.51 -0.30 -9.55
C GLU A 101 -8.58 -0.64 -11.05
N LEU A 102 -7.43 -0.73 -11.70
CA LEU A 102 -7.35 -1.17 -13.09
C LEU A 102 -7.88 -2.61 -13.25
N ARG A 103 -7.54 -3.49 -12.31
CA ARG A 103 -8.02 -4.87 -12.34
C ARG A 103 -9.52 -4.97 -12.10
N LYS A 104 -10.08 -4.19 -11.17
CA LYS A 104 -11.54 -4.07 -10.96
C LYS A 104 -12.26 -3.65 -12.24
N SER A 105 -11.61 -2.78 -13.03
CA SER A 105 -12.12 -2.31 -14.32
C SER A 105 -11.92 -3.29 -15.48
N GLY A 106 -11.24 -4.42 -15.26
CA GLY A 106 -11.07 -5.48 -16.25
C GLY A 106 -9.76 -5.46 -17.04
N TYR A 107 -8.87 -4.50 -16.80
CA TYR A 107 -7.59 -4.43 -17.49
C TYR A 107 -6.65 -5.56 -17.07
N GLN A 108 -5.79 -5.97 -18.01
CA GLN A 108 -4.65 -6.83 -17.71
C GLN A 108 -3.54 -6.00 -17.09
N VAL A 109 -3.07 -6.39 -15.90
CA VAL A 109 -2.09 -5.58 -15.15
C VAL A 109 -0.84 -6.38 -14.87
N THR A 110 0.33 -5.79 -15.14
CA THR A 110 1.64 -6.33 -14.77
C THR A 110 2.42 -5.26 -14.01
N ILE A 111 2.87 -5.59 -12.81
CA ILE A 111 3.72 -4.73 -11.98
C ILE A 111 5.15 -5.24 -12.07
N TYR A 112 6.09 -4.35 -12.40
CA TYR A 112 7.53 -4.58 -12.46
C TYR A 112 8.20 -3.91 -11.27
N ASP A 113 9.02 -4.64 -10.53
CA ASP A 113 9.75 -4.10 -9.38
C ASP A 113 11.17 -4.66 -9.29
N ARG A 114 12.12 -3.79 -8.95
CA ARG A 114 13.53 -4.16 -8.81
C ARG A 114 13.84 -5.00 -7.56
N TYR A 115 12.95 -5.00 -6.60
CA TYR A 115 13.08 -5.77 -5.37
C TYR A 115 12.50 -7.18 -5.48
N ASP A 116 12.92 -8.05 -4.58
CA ASP A 116 12.53 -9.46 -4.49
C ASP A 116 11.12 -9.65 -3.93
N ARG A 117 10.59 -8.65 -3.17
CA ARG A 117 9.24 -8.68 -2.59
C ARG A 117 8.45 -7.42 -2.95
N PRO A 118 7.16 -7.56 -3.31
CA PRO A 118 6.29 -6.40 -3.54
C PRO A 118 5.91 -5.74 -2.22
N GLY A 119 5.61 -4.45 -2.28
CA GLY A 119 5.22 -3.62 -1.14
C GLY A 119 6.04 -2.34 -1.02
N GLY A 120 7.18 -2.24 -1.73
CA GLY A 120 8.03 -1.05 -1.68
C GLY A 120 8.41 -0.68 -0.24
N LEU A 121 8.20 0.58 0.15
CA LEU A 121 8.52 1.04 1.50
C LEU A 121 7.69 0.38 2.61
N LEU A 122 6.55 -0.20 2.32
CA LEU A 122 5.77 -0.97 3.31
C LEU A 122 6.56 -2.20 3.79
N ILE A 123 7.36 -2.79 2.90
CA ILE A 123 8.24 -3.93 3.22
C ILE A 123 9.61 -3.44 3.69
N TYR A 124 10.25 -2.55 2.91
CA TYR A 124 11.67 -2.21 3.10
C TYR A 124 11.93 -0.98 3.96
N GLY A 125 10.94 -0.07 4.08
CA GLY A 125 11.11 1.19 4.79
C GLY A 125 10.49 1.24 6.19
N ILE A 126 9.41 0.51 6.42
CA ILE A 126 8.68 0.57 7.69
C ILE A 126 9.12 -0.60 8.59
N PRO A 127 9.54 -0.34 9.84
CA PRO A 127 9.88 -1.40 10.78
C PRO A 127 8.70 -2.33 11.10
N ASN A 128 8.99 -3.61 11.37
CA ASN A 128 7.98 -4.63 11.61
C ASN A 128 7.06 -4.32 12.82
N PHE A 129 7.57 -3.63 13.83
CA PHE A 129 6.78 -3.23 15.00
C PHE A 129 5.70 -2.16 14.69
N LYS A 130 5.83 -1.45 13.55
CA LYS A 130 4.82 -0.49 13.07
C LYS A 130 3.86 -1.10 12.06
N LEU A 131 4.38 -1.95 11.18
CA LEU A 131 3.60 -2.65 10.16
C LEU A 131 4.15 -4.04 9.98
N GLU A 132 3.43 -5.02 10.47
CA GLU A 132 3.77 -6.42 10.36
C GLU A 132 3.79 -6.84 8.88
N LYS A 133 4.85 -7.49 8.43
CA LYS A 133 5.06 -7.79 7.01
C LYS A 133 3.96 -8.67 6.43
N PHE A 134 3.40 -9.59 7.24
CA PHE A 134 2.29 -10.44 6.80
C PHE A 134 1.05 -9.65 6.34
N VAL A 135 0.83 -8.43 6.88
CA VAL A 135 -0.27 -7.55 6.45
C VAL A 135 -0.10 -7.13 4.99
N VAL A 136 1.13 -6.80 4.59
CA VAL A 136 1.46 -6.45 3.21
C VAL A 136 1.46 -7.69 2.31
N GLU A 137 1.99 -8.80 2.81
CA GLU A 137 2.07 -10.07 2.08
C GLU A 137 0.69 -10.66 1.77
N ARG A 138 -0.25 -10.64 2.74
CA ARG A 138 -1.63 -11.07 2.49
C ARG A 138 -2.33 -10.21 1.43
N ARG A 139 -2.08 -8.88 1.42
CA ARG A 139 -2.60 -7.97 0.39
C ARG A 139 -1.99 -8.27 -0.98
N THR A 140 -0.69 -8.45 -1.07
CA THR A 140 -0.04 -8.79 -2.34
C THR A 140 -0.46 -10.15 -2.87
N LYS A 141 -0.67 -11.13 -1.98
CA LYS A 141 -1.25 -12.42 -2.35
C LYS A 141 -2.65 -12.25 -2.94
N LEU A 142 -3.51 -11.47 -2.29
CA LEU A 142 -4.87 -11.17 -2.79
C LEU A 142 -4.84 -10.57 -4.20
N LEU A 143 -3.92 -9.63 -4.46
CA LEU A 143 -3.77 -9.02 -5.78
C LEU A 143 -3.28 -10.02 -6.83
N ARG A 144 -2.37 -10.93 -6.48
CA ARG A 144 -1.96 -12.04 -7.36
C ARG A 144 -3.13 -12.98 -7.65
N ASP A 145 -3.87 -13.37 -6.62
CA ASP A 145 -5.04 -14.24 -6.75
C ASP A 145 -6.16 -13.56 -7.57
N SER A 146 -6.13 -12.22 -7.69
CA SER A 146 -6.99 -11.40 -8.55
C SER A 146 -6.54 -11.34 -10.02
N GLY A 147 -5.41 -11.98 -10.36
CA GLY A 147 -4.88 -12.02 -11.72
C GLY A 147 -3.89 -10.90 -12.07
N ILE A 148 -3.43 -10.11 -11.10
CA ILE A 148 -2.36 -9.13 -11.30
C ILE A 148 -1.01 -9.87 -11.32
N LYS A 149 -0.22 -9.64 -12.36
CA LYS A 149 1.13 -10.23 -12.50
C LYS A 149 2.16 -9.36 -11.81
N PHE A 150 3.04 -9.99 -11.02
CA PHE A 150 4.19 -9.31 -10.38
C PHE A 150 5.48 -9.90 -10.94
N VAL A 151 6.33 -9.04 -11.49
CA VAL A 151 7.66 -9.35 -12.00
C VAL A 151 8.66 -8.67 -11.08
N GLN A 152 9.21 -9.46 -10.15
CA GLN A 152 10.20 -9.01 -9.18
C GLN A 152 11.62 -9.17 -9.72
N ASN A 153 12.61 -8.55 -9.01
CA ASN A 153 14.02 -8.54 -9.42
C ASN A 153 14.19 -8.02 -10.86
N PHE A 154 13.38 -7.06 -11.24
CA PHE A 154 13.34 -6.50 -12.58
C PHE A 154 13.55 -4.98 -12.55
N GLU A 155 14.68 -4.53 -13.00
CA GLU A 155 15.07 -3.13 -13.00
C GLU A 155 14.89 -2.52 -14.40
N VAL A 156 13.92 -1.62 -14.51
CA VAL A 156 13.65 -0.89 -15.75
C VAL A 156 14.83 0.04 -16.07
N GLY A 157 15.30 -0.02 -17.30
CA GLY A 157 16.52 0.67 -17.74
C GLY A 157 17.77 -0.22 -17.73
N LYS A 158 17.72 -1.36 -17.02
CA LYS A 158 18.77 -2.36 -16.98
C LYS A 158 18.35 -3.67 -17.67
N ASP A 159 17.28 -4.30 -17.17
CA ASP A 159 16.78 -5.57 -17.74
C ASP A 159 15.99 -5.34 -19.02
N LYS A 160 15.21 -4.25 -19.06
CA LYS A 160 14.52 -3.75 -20.25
C LYS A 160 14.39 -2.24 -20.19
N THR A 161 14.42 -1.63 -21.35
CA THR A 161 14.17 -0.20 -21.51
C THR A 161 12.69 0.14 -21.30
N LEU A 162 12.42 1.39 -20.96
CA LEU A 162 11.04 1.90 -20.90
C LEU A 162 10.34 1.78 -22.27
N TYR A 163 11.09 1.95 -23.37
CA TYR A 163 10.56 1.80 -24.73
C TYR A 163 10.07 0.37 -25.01
N GLU A 164 10.82 -0.64 -24.61
CA GLU A 164 10.40 -2.04 -24.75
C GLU A 164 9.14 -2.36 -23.93
N LEU A 165 9.00 -1.78 -22.73
CA LEU A 165 7.80 -1.94 -21.94
C LEU A 165 6.59 -1.22 -22.57
N LYS A 166 6.79 -0.03 -23.14
CA LYS A 166 5.73 0.67 -23.90
C LYS A 166 5.22 -0.15 -25.09
N ASN A 167 6.08 -0.95 -25.71
CA ASN A 167 5.67 -1.81 -26.82
C ASN A 167 4.94 -3.08 -26.37
N ARG A 168 4.94 -3.39 -25.06
CA ARG A 168 4.27 -4.56 -24.47
C ARG A 168 2.91 -4.23 -23.87
N HIS A 169 2.68 -2.96 -23.54
CA HIS A 169 1.51 -2.50 -22.82
C HIS A 169 0.89 -1.30 -23.53
N ASP A 170 -0.43 -1.20 -23.45
CA ASP A 170 -1.17 -0.05 -24.01
C ASP A 170 -0.91 1.24 -23.20
N ALA A 171 -0.59 1.10 -21.91
CA ALA A 171 -0.21 2.21 -21.05
C ALA A 171 0.85 1.79 -20.01
N ILE A 172 1.66 2.77 -19.56
CA ILE A 172 2.65 2.60 -18.49
C ILE A 172 2.39 3.62 -17.39
N LEU A 173 2.33 3.15 -16.15
CA LEU A 173 2.38 3.98 -14.95
C LEU A 173 3.76 3.89 -14.31
N ILE A 174 4.36 5.02 -13.98
CA ILE A 174 5.60 5.10 -13.21
C ILE A 174 5.25 5.41 -11.75
N ALA A 175 5.49 4.46 -10.85
CA ALA A 175 5.17 4.52 -9.41
C ALA A 175 6.39 4.12 -8.56
N THR A 176 7.58 4.58 -8.94
CA THR A 176 8.87 4.16 -8.39
C THR A 176 9.18 4.72 -7.00
N GLY A 177 8.41 5.67 -6.50
CA GLY A 177 8.71 6.36 -5.25
C GLY A 177 9.94 7.27 -5.33
N VAL A 178 10.45 7.69 -4.16
CA VAL A 178 11.60 8.58 -4.04
C VAL A 178 12.66 7.90 -3.18
N TYR A 179 13.82 7.58 -3.79
CA TYR A 179 14.91 6.84 -3.12
C TYR A 179 16.20 7.68 -2.97
N LYS A 180 16.31 8.83 -3.63
CA LYS A 180 17.49 9.69 -3.47
C LYS A 180 17.44 10.34 -2.08
N ALA A 181 18.37 9.96 -1.23
CA ALA A 181 18.53 10.58 0.08
C ALA A 181 18.85 12.08 -0.05
N ARG A 182 18.29 12.89 0.87
CA ARG A 182 18.75 14.26 1.06
C ARG A 182 19.98 14.21 1.97
N ALA A 183 21.09 14.77 1.53
CA ALA A 183 22.25 14.96 2.38
C ALA A 183 21.95 16.02 3.45
N ILE A 184 22.43 15.79 4.67
CA ILE A 184 22.46 16.78 5.72
C ILE A 184 23.90 17.33 5.71
N ASP A 185 24.07 18.62 5.45
CA ASP A 185 25.37 19.28 5.41
C ASP A 185 25.75 19.76 6.83
N ILE A 186 26.26 18.81 7.62
CA ILE A 186 26.79 19.08 8.98
C ILE A 186 28.15 18.41 9.16
N PRO A 187 29.04 18.94 10.02
CA PRO A 187 30.32 18.31 10.32
C PRO A 187 30.13 16.84 10.76
N GLY A 188 30.88 15.92 10.13
CA GLY A 188 30.85 14.50 10.47
C GLY A 188 29.80 13.67 9.76
N HIS A 189 29.00 14.24 8.86
CA HIS A 189 28.01 13.48 8.10
C HIS A 189 28.62 12.38 7.21
N ASP A 190 29.89 12.46 6.91
CA ASP A 190 30.70 11.56 6.08
C ASP A 190 31.55 10.58 6.89
N LEU A 191 31.43 10.57 8.21
CA LEU A 191 32.17 9.65 9.07
C LEU A 191 31.75 8.20 8.84
N ASN A 192 32.68 7.28 9.10
CA ASN A 192 32.40 5.84 9.04
C ASN A 192 31.24 5.48 9.97
N ASN A 193 30.38 4.55 9.53
CA ASN A 193 29.18 4.07 10.22
C ASN A 193 28.01 5.09 10.28
N ILE A 194 28.08 6.17 9.52
CA ILE A 194 26.92 7.03 9.22
C ILE A 194 26.25 6.51 7.94
N PHE A 195 25.01 6.05 8.04
CA PHE A 195 24.27 5.49 6.92
C PHE A 195 23.01 6.29 6.60
N PRO A 196 22.65 6.45 5.32
CA PRO A 196 21.33 6.95 4.95
C PRO A 196 20.22 6.07 5.54
N ALA A 197 19.17 6.68 6.08
CA ALA A 197 18.09 5.97 6.78
C ALA A 197 17.49 4.84 5.92
N MET A 198 17.30 5.04 4.62
CA MET A 198 16.74 4.03 3.73
C MET A 198 17.66 2.83 3.49
N GLU A 199 18.96 3.04 3.51
CA GLU A 199 19.93 1.96 3.42
C GLU A 199 19.88 1.08 4.67
N PHE A 200 19.90 1.68 5.84
CA PHE A 200 19.76 0.99 7.12
C PHE A 200 18.43 0.24 7.23
N LEU A 201 17.33 0.91 6.97
CA LEU A 201 15.98 0.31 7.05
C LEU A 201 15.81 -0.85 6.07
N THR A 202 16.30 -0.70 4.83
CA THR A 202 16.23 -1.77 3.82
C THR A 202 17.06 -2.97 4.27
N ALA A 203 18.26 -2.76 4.78
CA ALA A 203 19.11 -3.85 5.27
C ALA A 203 18.46 -4.56 6.47
N SER A 204 17.87 -3.82 7.41
CA SER A 204 17.19 -4.35 8.59
C SER A 204 15.92 -5.15 8.23
N ASN A 205 15.14 -4.70 7.24
CA ASN A 205 13.88 -5.34 6.85
C ASN A 205 14.04 -6.48 5.82
N LYS A 206 15.25 -6.69 5.29
CA LYS A 206 15.57 -7.83 4.39
C LYS A 206 15.86 -9.14 5.14
N LYS A 207 16.13 -9.04 6.43
CA LYS A 207 16.39 -10.21 7.30
C LYS A 207 15.04 -10.89 7.70
#